data_c4c423c13c2921315d20f1fe6069c51c
#
_entry.id   c4c423c13c2921315d20f1fe6069c51c
#
_cell.length_a   1.000
_cell.length_b   1.000
_cell.length_c   1.000
_cell.angle_alpha   90.00
_cell.angle_beta   90.00
_cell.angle_gamma   90.00
#
_symmetry.space_group_name_H-M   'P 1'
#
loop_
_entity.id
_entity.type
_entity.pdbx_description
1 polymer ?
#
loop_
_entity_poly.entity_id
_entity_poly.type
_entity_poly.pdbx_seq_one_letter_code
_entity_poly.pdbx_strand_id
1 'polypeptide(L)'
;MKSVTVQGYSGSGSGSNWHGSDFEFCSGSYEWHEPDTDKKGCDEEGKGIPSGNEGGGTDTGGNAGGGAGGGGNISSQVIFAGRFSSLSAYTKSIIKNLKGYTGTVYVTSTARTPESQARAMLDNIKKTSVEAQKKLYASPGDMVIDKYRSDRNDEENIREMLAEINRVGPSKVSKHCADPKVMNVFDVSRSKLNGVESFIGALKNANIYFIDEPQNGCVHVEIPQK
;
A
#
# COMPACT_ATOMS: atom_id res chain seq x y z
N MET A 1 -12.18 3.29 -27.00
CA MET A 1 -12.43 3.94 -25.71
C MET A 1 -13.01 2.90 -24.77
N LYS A 2 -12.25 2.43 -23.77
CA LYS A 2 -12.75 1.49 -22.76
C LYS A 2 -13.09 2.32 -21.53
N SER A 3 -14.36 2.34 -21.15
CA SER A 3 -14.86 3.03 -19.97
C SER A 3 -14.32 2.35 -18.70
N VAL A 4 -13.64 3.13 -17.85
CA VAL A 4 -13.31 2.73 -16.48
C VAL A 4 -14.52 3.07 -15.62
N THR A 5 -15.11 2.07 -15.00
CA THR A 5 -16.27 2.29 -14.12
C THR A 5 -15.75 2.77 -12.77
N VAL A 6 -15.86 4.07 -12.53
CA VAL A 6 -15.67 4.67 -11.19
C VAL A 6 -16.99 4.51 -10.46
N GLN A 7 -17.07 3.63 -9.48
CA GLN A 7 -18.23 3.56 -8.60
C GLN A 7 -17.93 4.34 -7.32
N GLY A 8 -18.20 5.65 -7.36
CA GLY A 8 -18.32 6.45 -6.15
C GLY A 8 -19.67 6.19 -5.50
N TYR A 9 -19.68 5.71 -4.27
CA TYR A 9 -20.90 5.56 -3.49
C TYR A 9 -21.15 6.87 -2.74
N SER A 10 -22.20 7.61 -3.10
CA SER A 10 -22.65 8.79 -2.38
C SER A 10 -23.50 8.36 -1.18
N GLY A 11 -22.89 8.27 0.00
CA GLY A 11 -23.62 8.25 1.25
C GLY A 11 -24.09 9.68 1.56
N SER A 12 -25.37 9.88 1.78
CA SER A 12 -25.99 11.14 2.21
C SER A 12 -25.53 11.49 3.63
N GLY A 13 -24.46 12.26 3.74
CA GLY A 13 -23.98 12.88 4.95
C GLY A 13 -23.51 14.28 4.59
N SER A 14 -24.11 15.29 5.21
CA SER A 14 -23.97 16.72 4.95
C SER A 14 -22.54 17.19 4.77
N GLY A 15 -22.24 17.77 3.60
CA GLY A 15 -21.27 18.84 3.43
C GLY A 15 -19.83 18.50 3.20
N SER A 16 -19.52 18.10 1.97
CA SER A 16 -18.43 18.62 1.17
C SER A 16 -18.50 17.97 -0.21
N ASN A 17 -18.82 18.79 -1.22
CA ASN A 17 -18.82 18.40 -2.63
C ASN A 17 -17.39 18.08 -3.06
N TRP A 18 -17.05 16.81 -3.07
CA TRP A 18 -15.85 16.31 -3.72
C TRP A 18 -16.22 15.83 -5.12
N HIS A 19 -16.25 16.76 -6.06
CA HIS A 19 -16.18 16.44 -7.49
C HIS A 19 -14.71 16.48 -7.89
N GLY A 20 -14.07 15.33 -7.92
CA GLY A 20 -12.73 15.18 -8.41
C GLY A 20 -12.57 13.79 -8.99
N SER A 21 -12.47 13.69 -10.30
CA SER A 21 -11.94 12.54 -11.00
C SER A 21 -10.42 12.53 -10.83
N ASP A 22 -9.95 12.27 -9.59
CA ASP A 22 -8.54 12.17 -9.30
C ASP A 22 -8.11 10.73 -9.54
N PHE A 23 -7.67 10.44 -10.76
CA PHE A 23 -6.98 9.19 -11.07
C PHE A 23 -5.55 9.28 -10.57
N GLU A 24 -5.26 8.59 -9.50
CA GLU A 24 -3.90 8.38 -9.01
C GLU A 24 -3.36 7.03 -9.49
N PHE A 25 -2.16 7.10 -10.06
CA PHE A 25 -1.44 5.92 -10.50
C PHE A 25 -0.84 5.18 -9.30
N CYS A 26 -1.28 3.95 -9.03
CA CYS A 26 -0.55 3.07 -8.15
C CYS A 26 0.78 2.71 -8.83
N SER A 27 1.87 3.26 -8.35
CA SER A 27 3.19 2.85 -8.84
C SER A 27 3.34 1.34 -8.64
N GLY A 28 3.47 0.62 -9.74
CA GLY A 28 3.70 -0.83 -9.74
C GLY A 28 4.81 -1.20 -8.77
N SER A 29 4.67 -2.38 -8.20
CA SER A 29 5.56 -2.96 -7.20
C SER A 29 7.03 -2.86 -7.59
N TYR A 30 7.71 -1.85 -7.09
CA TYR A 30 9.16 -1.77 -7.06
C TYR A 30 9.59 -1.95 -5.62
N GLU A 31 10.40 -2.98 -5.39
CA GLU A 31 11.16 -3.10 -4.16
C GLU A 31 12.16 -1.94 -4.11
N TRP A 32 11.78 -0.88 -3.42
CA TRP A 32 12.73 0.09 -2.98
C TRP A 32 13.45 -0.50 -1.77
N HIS A 33 14.69 -0.89 -1.97
CA HIS A 33 15.61 -1.02 -0.85
C HIS A 33 15.86 0.42 -0.38
N GLU A 34 15.24 0.81 0.71
CA GLU A 34 15.75 1.95 1.48
C GLU A 34 17.20 1.61 1.82
N PRO A 35 18.16 2.53 1.58
CA PRO A 35 19.50 2.29 2.09
C PRO A 35 19.37 2.18 3.61
N ASP A 36 19.81 1.03 4.16
CA ASP A 36 19.95 0.78 5.59
C ASP A 36 20.80 1.91 6.20
N THR A 37 20.18 2.90 6.79
CA THR A 37 20.85 3.98 7.54
C THR A 37 21.15 3.57 8.97
N ASP A 38 20.97 2.30 9.34
CA ASP A 38 21.30 1.77 10.66
C ASP A 38 22.39 0.69 10.59
N LYS A 39 23.55 1.05 9.99
CA LYS A 39 24.80 0.39 10.30
C LYS A 39 25.72 1.37 11.03
N LYS A 40 25.41 1.64 12.29
CA LYS A 40 26.46 1.98 13.25
C LYS A 40 27.05 0.68 13.76
N GLY A 41 28.30 0.48 13.40
CA GLY A 41 29.10 -0.63 13.87
C GLY A 41 29.20 -0.66 15.39
N CYS A 42 29.19 -1.87 15.94
CA CYS A 42 29.85 -2.20 17.17
C CYS A 42 30.68 -3.44 16.88
N ASP A 43 31.97 -3.19 16.63
CA ASP A 43 33.02 -4.18 16.81
C ASP A 43 33.09 -4.50 18.29
N GLU A 44 32.96 -5.75 18.68
CA GLU A 44 33.72 -6.29 19.78
C GLU A 44 33.87 -7.80 19.65
N GLU A 45 35.13 -8.16 19.78
CA GLU A 45 35.72 -9.50 19.78
C GLU A 45 35.22 -10.36 20.94
N GLY A 46 35.24 -11.67 20.73
CA GLY A 46 35.63 -12.48 21.87
C GLY A 46 34.91 -13.80 22.06
N LYS A 47 35.54 -14.83 21.54
CA LYS A 47 35.79 -16.14 22.20
C LYS A 47 34.63 -17.08 22.56
N GLY A 48 34.77 -18.28 22.02
CA GLY A 48 34.69 -19.46 22.83
C GLY A 48 33.62 -20.47 22.50
N ILE A 49 33.99 -21.49 21.74
CA ILE A 49 33.35 -22.81 21.67
C ILE A 49 33.55 -23.53 23.04
N PRO A 50 32.68 -24.43 23.51
CA PRO A 50 32.78 -25.79 23.01
C PRO A 50 31.47 -26.60 22.84
N SER A 51 31.61 -27.52 21.98
CA SER A 51 30.96 -28.80 21.70
C SER A 51 30.55 -29.64 22.94
N GLY A 52 29.49 -30.44 22.77
CA GLY A 52 29.09 -31.53 23.67
C GLY A 52 27.62 -31.90 23.40
N ASN A 53 27.33 -32.87 22.71
CA ASN A 53 27.37 -34.33 22.77
C ASN A 53 26.06 -34.93 23.31
N GLU A 54 25.42 -35.72 22.45
CA GLU A 54 24.74 -36.99 22.63
C GLU A 54 23.59 -37.21 23.64
N GLY A 55 22.58 -37.96 23.07
CA GLY A 55 21.62 -38.76 23.83
C GLY A 55 20.24 -38.70 23.17
N GLY A 56 19.75 -39.55 22.33
CA GLY A 56 19.54 -40.98 22.43
C GLY A 56 18.28 -41.24 23.25
N GLY A 57 17.11 -41.52 22.61
CA GLY A 57 15.92 -41.93 23.32
C GLY A 57 14.75 -42.24 22.36
N THR A 58 14.71 -43.47 21.89
CA THR A 58 13.54 -44.10 21.27
C THR A 58 12.51 -44.39 22.35
N ASP A 59 11.25 -44.04 22.13
CA ASP A 59 10.16 -44.82 22.68
C ASP A 59 8.92 -44.79 21.79
N THR A 60 8.52 -45.96 21.38
CA THR A 60 7.34 -46.38 20.71
C THR A 60 6.19 -46.47 21.70
N GLY A 61 5.04 -45.87 21.32
CA GLY A 61 3.84 -46.06 22.11
C GLY A 61 2.59 -45.65 21.31
N GLY A 62 1.97 -46.60 20.65
CA GLY A 62 0.68 -46.38 19.97
C GLY A 62 -0.41 -46.13 20.99
N ASN A 63 -1.35 -45.26 20.64
CA ASN A 63 -2.72 -45.39 21.10
C ASN A 63 -3.69 -44.86 20.06
N ALA A 64 -4.51 -45.73 19.52
CA ALA A 64 -5.69 -45.39 18.71
C ALA A 64 -6.75 -44.85 19.67
N GLY A 65 -7.19 -43.60 19.46
CA GLY A 65 -8.34 -43.03 20.14
C GLY A 65 -9.11 -42.15 19.16
N GLY A 66 -10.22 -42.67 18.63
CA GLY A 66 -11.19 -41.91 17.87
C GLY A 66 -11.77 -40.80 18.76
N GLY A 67 -11.67 -39.57 18.31
CA GLY A 67 -12.24 -38.36 18.95
C GLY A 67 -12.95 -37.54 17.90
N ALA A 68 -14.26 -37.46 18.07
CA ALA A 68 -15.24 -36.75 17.28
C ALA A 68 -14.79 -35.34 16.86
N GLY A 69 -15.17 -34.98 15.64
CA GLY A 69 -14.96 -33.69 15.04
C GLY A 69 -15.42 -32.51 15.87
N GLY A 70 -14.46 -31.84 16.49
CA GLY A 70 -14.56 -30.45 16.84
C GLY A 70 -14.29 -29.66 15.56
N GLY A 71 -15.33 -29.23 14.85
CA GLY A 71 -15.21 -28.21 13.81
C GLY A 71 -14.67 -26.95 14.48
N GLY A 72 -13.35 -26.89 14.59
CA GLY A 72 -12.66 -25.66 14.93
C GLY A 72 -13.05 -24.64 13.89
N ASN A 73 -13.89 -23.70 14.29
CA ASN A 73 -14.19 -22.50 13.56
C ASN A 73 -12.85 -21.82 13.33
N ILE A 74 -12.17 -22.17 12.22
CA ILE A 74 -10.99 -21.45 11.76
C ILE A 74 -11.55 -20.09 11.41
N SER A 75 -11.50 -19.18 12.39
CA SER A 75 -11.75 -17.79 12.21
C SER A 75 -10.77 -17.35 11.11
N SER A 76 -11.29 -17.36 9.90
CA SER A 76 -10.57 -16.97 8.70
C SER A 76 -10.26 -15.48 8.83
N GLN A 77 -9.10 -15.19 9.38
CA GLN A 77 -8.67 -13.86 9.76
C GLN A 77 -7.96 -13.20 8.59
N VAL A 78 -8.17 -11.89 8.42
CA VAL A 78 -7.35 -11.09 7.52
C VAL A 78 -5.92 -10.97 8.06
N ILE A 79 -4.96 -11.33 7.23
CA ILE A 79 -3.52 -11.26 7.53
C ILE A 79 -2.92 -10.10 6.72
N PHE A 80 -2.17 -9.24 7.39
CA PHE A 80 -1.41 -8.20 6.70
C PHE A 80 -0.03 -8.69 6.27
N ALA A 81 0.39 -8.27 5.07
CA ALA A 81 1.74 -8.46 4.56
C ALA A 81 2.21 -7.19 3.82
N GLY A 82 3.50 -7.10 3.50
CA GLY A 82 4.09 -5.95 2.82
C GLY A 82 4.26 -4.73 3.74
N ARG A 83 4.03 -3.54 3.20
CA ARG A 83 4.32 -2.25 3.86
C ARG A 83 3.24 -1.78 4.84
N PHE A 84 2.59 -2.65 5.56
CA PHE A 84 1.47 -2.30 6.44
C PHE A 84 1.87 -1.67 7.78
N SER A 85 3.16 -1.61 8.12
CA SER A 85 3.62 -1.10 9.42
C SER A 85 3.19 0.34 9.69
N SER A 86 3.20 1.21 8.67
CA SER A 86 2.82 2.62 8.74
C SER A 86 1.31 2.87 8.81
N LEU A 87 0.47 1.85 8.62
CA LEU A 87 -0.97 1.99 8.82
C LEU A 87 -1.30 2.12 10.31
N SER A 88 -2.24 2.99 10.65
CA SER A 88 -2.71 3.17 12.02
C SER A 88 -3.34 1.88 12.58
N ALA A 89 -3.39 1.77 13.91
CA ALA A 89 -4.08 0.67 14.57
C ALA A 89 -5.58 0.66 14.21
N TYR A 90 -6.17 1.85 14.05
CA TYR A 90 -7.56 2.01 13.63
C TYR A 90 -7.79 1.43 12.23
N THR A 91 -7.00 1.81 11.24
CA THR A 91 -7.06 1.26 9.87
C THR A 91 -6.88 -0.25 9.87
N LYS A 92 -5.87 -0.76 10.57
CA LYS A 92 -5.63 -2.21 10.69
C LYS A 92 -6.82 -2.94 11.31
N SER A 93 -7.46 -2.35 12.32
CA SER A 93 -8.67 -2.92 12.94
C SER A 93 -9.84 -2.99 11.97
N ILE A 94 -10.10 -1.92 11.21
CA ILE A 94 -11.17 -1.90 10.21
C ILE A 94 -10.97 -3.01 9.18
N ILE A 95 -9.77 -3.09 8.59
CA ILE A 95 -9.47 -4.08 7.54
C ILE A 95 -9.52 -5.51 8.08
N LYS A 96 -9.04 -5.75 9.33
CA LYS A 96 -9.15 -7.07 9.97
C LYS A 96 -10.58 -7.53 10.18
N ASN A 97 -11.50 -6.59 10.36
CA ASN A 97 -12.91 -6.86 10.63
C ASN A 97 -13.81 -6.77 9.39
N LEU A 98 -13.24 -6.74 8.18
CA LEU A 98 -14.02 -6.75 6.94
C LEU A 98 -14.85 -8.02 6.84
N LYS A 99 -16.17 -7.87 6.84
CA LYS A 99 -17.10 -8.99 6.65
C LYS A 99 -17.09 -9.43 5.19
N GLY A 100 -16.98 -10.73 4.96
CA GLY A 100 -17.03 -11.31 3.62
C GLY A 100 -15.67 -11.37 2.91
N TYR A 101 -14.58 -11.00 3.59
CA TYR A 101 -13.22 -11.21 3.10
C TYR A 101 -12.35 -11.88 4.15
N THR A 102 -11.54 -12.80 3.69
CA THR A 102 -10.56 -13.54 4.50
C THR A 102 -9.31 -13.79 3.65
N GLY A 103 -8.15 -13.78 4.28
CA GLY A 103 -6.89 -14.00 3.57
C GLY A 103 -5.91 -12.85 3.72
N THR A 104 -4.93 -12.82 2.83
CA THR A 104 -3.83 -11.86 2.92
C THR A 104 -4.19 -10.53 2.24
N VAL A 105 -4.00 -9.43 2.97
CA VAL A 105 -3.97 -8.07 2.43
C VAL A 105 -2.51 -7.64 2.31
N TYR A 106 -1.96 -7.73 1.11
CA TYR A 106 -0.57 -7.37 0.82
C TYR A 106 -0.50 -5.90 0.43
N VAL A 107 -0.01 -5.07 1.35
CA VAL A 107 0.12 -3.62 1.16
C VAL A 107 1.39 -3.31 0.36
N THR A 108 1.25 -2.69 -0.79
CA THR A 108 2.36 -2.32 -1.68
C THR A 108 2.83 -0.88 -1.49
N SER A 109 1.93 0.01 -1.12
CA SER A 109 2.19 1.44 -0.94
C SER A 109 1.37 1.98 0.22
N THR A 110 1.89 3.02 0.90
CA THR A 110 1.20 3.74 1.99
C THR A 110 1.45 5.25 1.85
N ALA A 111 1.29 6.01 2.92
CA ALA A 111 1.58 7.44 2.93
C ALA A 111 3.00 7.72 2.40
N ARG A 112 3.13 8.79 1.64
CA ARG A 112 4.38 9.27 1.03
C ARG A 112 4.70 10.69 1.48
N THR A 113 5.97 10.97 1.61
CA THR A 113 6.43 12.37 1.67
C THR A 113 6.32 13.02 0.29
N PRO A 114 6.23 14.36 0.20
CA PRO A 114 6.26 15.06 -1.09
C PRO A 114 7.50 14.72 -1.93
N GLU A 115 8.65 14.52 -1.30
CA GLU A 115 9.88 14.10 -1.99
C GLU A 115 9.75 12.68 -2.55
N SER A 116 9.25 11.74 -1.76
CA SER A 116 9.00 10.37 -2.23
C SER A 116 8.00 10.34 -3.38
N GLN A 117 7.01 11.23 -3.37
CA GLN A 117 6.08 11.37 -4.48
C GLN A 117 6.76 11.94 -5.74
N ALA A 118 7.62 12.94 -5.62
CA ALA A 118 8.39 13.48 -6.75
C ALA A 118 9.26 12.41 -7.40
N ARG A 119 9.97 11.60 -6.59
CA ARG A 119 10.76 10.46 -7.07
C ARG A 119 9.90 9.44 -7.81
N ALA A 120 8.76 9.05 -7.24
CA ALA A 120 7.84 8.10 -7.86
C ALA A 120 7.30 8.61 -9.21
N MET A 121 6.95 9.90 -9.30
CA MET A 121 6.49 10.52 -10.54
C MET A 121 7.59 10.55 -11.60
N LEU A 122 8.82 10.91 -11.23
CA LEU A 122 9.97 10.91 -12.13
C LEU A 122 10.24 9.51 -12.69
N ASP A 123 10.24 8.50 -11.82
CA ASP A 123 10.44 7.11 -12.24
C ASP A 123 9.38 6.64 -13.22
N ASN A 124 8.12 7.01 -12.97
CA ASN A 124 7.03 6.66 -13.86
C ASN A 124 7.15 7.36 -15.23
N ILE A 125 7.55 8.63 -15.26
CA ILE A 125 7.85 9.34 -16.52
C ILE A 125 8.94 8.62 -17.30
N LYS A 126 10.03 8.22 -16.65
CA LYS A 126 11.17 7.54 -17.29
C LYS A 126 10.80 6.15 -17.80
N LYS A 127 9.86 5.47 -17.15
CA LYS A 127 9.40 4.12 -17.56
C LYS A 127 8.37 4.16 -18.68
N THR A 128 7.62 5.23 -18.78
CA THR A 128 6.52 5.36 -19.76
C THR A 128 6.76 6.55 -20.67
N SER A 129 6.17 7.69 -20.39
CA SER A 129 6.43 9.00 -20.99
C SER A 129 5.68 10.11 -20.23
N VAL A 130 6.03 11.36 -20.51
CA VAL A 130 5.29 12.54 -20.00
C VAL A 130 3.81 12.47 -20.40
N GLU A 131 3.52 12.15 -21.66
CA GLU A 131 2.14 12.09 -22.19
C GLU A 131 1.33 10.96 -21.54
N ALA A 132 1.98 9.82 -21.29
CA ALA A 132 1.33 8.70 -20.62
C ALA A 132 0.98 9.06 -19.17
N GLN A 133 1.89 9.74 -18.46
CA GLN A 133 1.64 10.17 -17.09
C GLN A 133 0.53 11.24 -17.02
N LYS A 134 0.52 12.25 -17.90
CA LYS A 134 -0.54 13.26 -17.95
C LYS A 134 -1.94 12.70 -18.21
N LYS A 135 -2.07 11.51 -18.77
CA LYS A 135 -3.37 10.82 -18.92
C LYS A 135 -3.88 10.21 -17.62
N LEU A 136 -3.01 10.06 -16.63
CA LEU A 136 -3.30 9.40 -15.35
C LEU A 136 -3.54 10.40 -14.23
N TYR A 137 -2.86 11.55 -14.29
CA TYR A 137 -2.99 12.58 -13.28
C TYR A 137 -4.06 13.62 -13.65
N ALA A 138 -4.66 14.22 -12.63
CA ALA A 138 -5.45 15.43 -12.78
C ALA A 138 -4.54 16.66 -12.88
N SER A 139 -5.12 17.83 -13.16
CA SER A 139 -4.40 19.09 -13.34
C SER A 139 -3.31 19.40 -12.29
N PRO A 140 -3.50 19.15 -10.98
CA PRO A 140 -2.42 19.34 -10.01
C PRO A 140 -1.19 18.46 -10.26
N GLY A 141 -1.39 17.22 -10.67
CA GLY A 141 -0.30 16.32 -11.05
C GLY A 141 0.36 16.71 -12.36
N ASP A 142 -0.41 17.18 -13.34
CA ASP A 142 0.11 17.68 -14.62
C ASP A 142 1.09 18.84 -14.41
N MET A 143 0.76 19.78 -13.50
CA MET A 143 1.66 20.87 -13.15
C MET A 143 3.03 20.40 -12.63
N VAL A 144 3.05 19.28 -11.90
CA VAL A 144 4.29 18.65 -11.42
C VAL A 144 5.03 17.98 -12.57
N ILE A 145 4.32 17.25 -13.43
CA ILE A 145 4.90 16.55 -14.60
C ILE A 145 5.53 17.58 -15.57
N ASP A 146 4.93 18.76 -15.71
CA ASP A 146 5.45 19.86 -16.55
C ASP A 146 6.82 20.41 -16.07
N LYS A 147 7.24 20.09 -14.84
CA LYS A 147 8.59 20.45 -14.36
C LYS A 147 9.68 19.51 -14.82
N TYR A 148 9.31 18.32 -15.30
CA TYR A 148 10.28 17.37 -15.84
C TYR A 148 10.95 17.91 -17.13
N ARG A 149 12.25 17.71 -17.22
CA ARG A 149 13.05 18.02 -18.39
C ARG A 149 14.07 16.90 -18.62
N SER A 150 14.11 16.42 -19.85
CA SER A 150 15.03 15.33 -20.25
C SER A 150 16.50 15.73 -20.29
N ASP A 151 16.80 17.03 -20.35
CA ASP A 151 18.14 17.61 -20.34
C ASP A 151 18.72 17.83 -18.93
N ARG A 152 17.93 17.54 -17.86
CA ARG A 152 18.35 17.61 -16.46
C ARG A 152 18.65 16.23 -15.87
N ASN A 153 19.53 16.19 -14.88
CA ASN A 153 19.71 15.01 -14.06
C ASN A 153 18.51 14.74 -13.13
N ASP A 154 18.50 13.58 -12.49
CA ASP A 154 17.39 13.15 -11.65
C ASP A 154 17.18 14.06 -10.42
N GLU A 155 18.26 14.47 -9.75
CA GLU A 155 18.20 15.33 -8.57
C GLU A 155 17.63 16.71 -8.91
N GLU A 156 17.96 17.25 -10.05
CA GLU A 156 17.42 18.52 -10.52
C GLU A 156 15.94 18.39 -10.84
N ASN A 157 15.54 17.33 -11.54
CA ASN A 157 14.14 17.05 -11.81
C ASN A 157 13.35 16.85 -10.54
N ILE A 158 13.84 16.03 -9.59
CA ILE A 158 13.19 15.79 -8.29
C ILE A 158 13.01 17.11 -7.52
N ARG A 159 14.03 17.95 -7.49
CA ARG A 159 13.97 19.24 -6.80
C ARG A 159 12.88 20.14 -7.37
N GLU A 160 12.80 20.29 -8.68
CA GLU A 160 11.80 21.12 -9.36
C GLU A 160 10.37 20.56 -9.17
N MET A 161 10.22 19.23 -9.33
CA MET A 161 8.95 18.55 -9.11
C MET A 161 8.49 18.65 -7.65
N LEU A 162 9.41 18.49 -6.69
CA LEU A 162 9.14 18.66 -5.26
C LEU A 162 8.70 20.09 -4.92
N ALA A 163 9.39 21.10 -5.48
CA ALA A 163 9.01 22.50 -5.30
C ALA A 163 7.57 22.74 -5.81
N GLU A 164 7.21 22.16 -6.95
CA GLU A 164 5.88 22.28 -7.51
C GLU A 164 4.83 21.52 -6.68
N ILE A 165 5.12 20.30 -6.20
CA ILE A 165 4.25 19.56 -5.28
C ILE A 165 3.93 20.42 -4.05
N ASN A 166 4.94 21.02 -3.45
CA ASN A 166 4.76 21.89 -2.27
C ASN A 166 3.95 23.15 -2.58
N ARG A 167 4.13 23.74 -3.78
CA ARG A 167 3.38 24.92 -4.22
C ARG A 167 1.91 24.62 -4.47
N VAL A 168 1.61 23.52 -5.14
CA VAL A 168 0.24 23.09 -5.50
C VAL A 168 -0.51 22.56 -4.28
N GLY A 169 0.20 21.90 -3.38
CA GLY A 169 -0.31 21.21 -2.21
C GLY A 169 -0.19 19.69 -2.37
N PRO A 170 0.62 19.02 -1.53
CA PRO A 170 0.95 17.61 -1.69
C PRO A 170 -0.25 16.69 -1.83
N SER A 171 -1.27 16.84 -0.98
CA SER A 171 -2.49 16.02 -1.01
C SER A 171 -3.42 16.29 -2.20
N LYS A 172 -3.21 17.41 -2.92
CA LYS A 172 -3.91 17.69 -4.18
C LYS A 172 -3.24 16.99 -5.36
N VAL A 173 -1.92 16.79 -5.26
CA VAL A 173 -1.14 16.08 -6.28
C VAL A 173 -1.32 14.57 -6.12
N SER A 174 -1.30 14.07 -4.88
CA SER A 174 -1.47 12.66 -4.58
C SER A 174 -2.11 12.45 -3.20
N LYS A 175 -3.13 11.58 -3.12
CA LYS A 175 -3.77 11.20 -1.86
C LYS A 175 -2.80 10.49 -0.92
N HIS A 176 -1.79 9.81 -1.44
CA HIS A 176 -0.70 9.26 -0.62
C HIS A 176 0.10 10.32 0.15
N CYS A 177 0.03 11.59 -0.26
CA CYS A 177 0.62 12.71 0.45
C CYS A 177 -0.33 13.38 1.46
N ALA A 178 -1.50 12.81 1.72
CA ALA A 178 -2.37 13.28 2.80
C ALA A 178 -1.72 13.02 4.16
N ASP A 179 -2.09 13.85 5.16
CA ASP A 179 -1.66 13.61 6.53
C ASP A 179 -2.19 12.25 7.03
N PRO A 180 -1.32 11.29 7.37
CA PRO A 180 -1.76 9.97 7.83
C PRO A 180 -2.53 10.00 9.16
N LYS A 181 -2.48 11.11 9.91
CA LYS A 181 -3.33 11.33 11.09
C LYS A 181 -4.77 11.67 10.73
N VAL A 182 -5.00 12.14 9.52
CA VAL A 182 -6.34 12.49 8.99
C VAL A 182 -6.87 11.41 8.08
N MET A 183 -6.02 10.83 7.24
CA MET A 183 -6.40 9.85 6.24
C MET A 183 -5.28 8.81 6.09
N ASN A 184 -5.59 7.53 6.28
CA ASN A 184 -4.69 6.48 5.82
C ASN A 184 -5.03 6.09 4.39
N VAL A 185 -4.04 6.22 3.52
CA VAL A 185 -4.12 5.88 2.10
C VAL A 185 -3.12 4.76 1.83
N PHE A 186 -3.56 3.71 1.16
CA PHE A 186 -2.70 2.57 0.85
C PHE A 186 -3.20 1.78 -0.34
N ASP A 187 -2.27 1.11 -1.00
CA ASP A 187 -2.53 0.23 -2.13
C ASP A 187 -2.38 -1.22 -1.73
N VAL A 188 -3.26 -2.06 -2.22
CA VAL A 188 -3.25 -3.52 -2.00
C VAL A 188 -3.01 -4.24 -3.31
N SER A 189 -2.05 -5.15 -3.34
CA SER A 189 -1.74 -5.96 -4.54
C SER A 189 -2.93 -6.85 -4.92
N ARG A 190 -3.48 -6.66 -6.12
CA ARG A 190 -4.56 -7.50 -6.66
C ARG A 190 -4.15 -8.96 -6.79
N SER A 191 -2.93 -9.22 -7.26
CA SER A 191 -2.42 -10.58 -7.51
C SER A 191 -2.20 -11.40 -6.24
N LYS A 192 -2.13 -10.71 -5.08
CA LYS A 192 -1.93 -11.36 -3.77
C LYS A 192 -3.20 -11.43 -2.93
N LEU A 193 -4.32 -10.89 -3.42
CA LEU A 193 -5.62 -11.03 -2.77
C LEU A 193 -6.18 -12.43 -2.97
N ASN A 194 -6.76 -12.98 -1.92
CA ASN A 194 -7.56 -14.22 -1.99
C ASN A 194 -8.99 -13.88 -2.47
N GLY A 195 -9.11 -13.56 -3.76
CA GLY A 195 -10.36 -13.12 -4.37
C GLY A 195 -10.53 -11.60 -4.32
N VAL A 196 -10.19 -10.93 -5.44
CA VAL A 196 -10.30 -9.48 -5.60
C VAL A 196 -11.73 -9.00 -5.41
N GLU A 197 -12.70 -9.68 -6.03
CA GLU A 197 -14.12 -9.33 -5.95
C GLU A 197 -14.66 -9.44 -4.51
N SER A 198 -14.20 -10.45 -3.75
CA SER A 198 -14.56 -10.60 -2.34
C SER A 198 -14.01 -9.44 -1.50
N PHE A 199 -12.76 -9.00 -1.76
CA PHE A 199 -12.16 -7.87 -1.08
C PHE A 199 -12.91 -6.57 -1.39
N ILE A 200 -13.16 -6.31 -2.68
CA ILE A 200 -13.92 -5.14 -3.14
C ILE A 200 -15.34 -5.13 -2.55
N GLY A 201 -16.01 -6.29 -2.57
CA GLY A 201 -17.33 -6.43 -1.96
C GLY A 201 -17.32 -6.13 -0.46
N ALA A 202 -16.30 -6.58 0.26
CA ALA A 202 -16.15 -6.31 1.69
C ALA A 202 -15.89 -4.81 1.97
N LEU A 203 -15.08 -4.12 1.14
CA LEU A 203 -14.87 -2.67 1.23
C LEU A 203 -16.19 -1.91 1.00
N LYS A 204 -16.95 -2.28 -0.03
CA LYS A 204 -18.28 -1.70 -0.32
C LYS A 204 -19.23 -1.85 0.86
N ASN A 205 -19.32 -3.06 1.41
CA ASN A 205 -20.21 -3.36 2.55
C ASN A 205 -19.80 -2.60 3.81
N ALA A 206 -18.52 -2.29 3.96
CA ALA A 206 -18.00 -1.48 5.07
C ALA A 206 -18.06 0.03 4.81
N ASN A 207 -18.58 0.45 3.64
CA ASN A 207 -18.62 1.86 3.19
C ASN A 207 -17.23 2.53 3.20
N ILE A 208 -16.21 1.78 2.77
CA ILE A 208 -14.83 2.25 2.64
C ILE A 208 -14.62 2.72 1.21
N TYR A 209 -14.04 3.90 1.03
CA TYR A 209 -13.67 4.41 -0.29
C TYR A 209 -12.50 3.61 -0.86
N PHE A 210 -12.60 3.24 -2.11
CA PHE A 210 -11.56 2.56 -2.87
C PHE A 210 -11.67 2.85 -4.36
N ILE A 211 -10.54 2.66 -5.06
CA ILE A 211 -10.47 2.66 -6.52
C ILE A 211 -9.88 1.32 -6.94
N ASP A 212 -10.58 0.60 -7.82
CA ASP A 212 -10.05 -0.62 -8.41
C ASP A 212 -9.23 -0.29 -9.65
N GLU A 213 -7.94 -0.57 -9.61
CA GLU A 213 -6.97 -0.23 -10.64
C GLU A 213 -6.29 -1.47 -11.23
N PRO A 214 -7.02 -2.28 -12.01
CA PRO A 214 -6.48 -3.51 -12.58
C PRO A 214 -5.28 -3.28 -13.49
N GLN A 215 -5.22 -2.14 -14.21
CA GLN A 215 -4.09 -1.76 -15.05
C GLN A 215 -2.79 -1.51 -14.26
N ASN A 216 -2.94 -1.14 -12.98
CA ASN A 216 -1.83 -0.89 -12.05
C ASN A 216 -1.58 -2.07 -11.11
N GLY A 217 -2.41 -3.11 -11.19
CA GLY A 217 -2.30 -4.32 -10.38
C GLY A 217 -2.62 -4.11 -8.91
N CYS A 218 -3.36 -3.06 -8.55
CA CYS A 218 -3.71 -2.75 -7.17
C CYS A 218 -5.17 -2.36 -6.96
N VAL A 219 -5.57 -2.37 -5.69
CA VAL A 219 -6.77 -1.71 -5.17
C VAL A 219 -6.31 -0.59 -4.25
N HIS A 220 -6.58 0.64 -4.63
CA HIS A 220 -6.33 1.84 -3.82
C HIS A 220 -7.41 1.97 -2.75
N VAL A 221 -7.03 2.26 -1.50
CA VAL A 221 -7.95 2.32 -0.36
C VAL A 221 -7.67 3.57 0.48
N GLU A 222 -8.74 4.28 0.85
CA GLU A 222 -8.67 5.47 1.71
C GLU A 222 -9.53 5.25 2.96
N ILE A 223 -8.94 5.46 4.15
CA ILE A 223 -9.63 5.33 5.43
C ILE A 223 -9.41 6.59 6.26
N PRO A 224 -10.47 7.44 6.43
CA PRO A 224 -10.42 8.58 7.35
C PRO A 224 -10.09 8.12 8.76
N GLN A 225 -9.24 8.88 9.44
CA GLN A 225 -8.86 8.61 10.82
C GLN A 225 -9.81 9.31 11.79
N LYS A 226 -9.99 8.71 12.97
CA LYS A 226 -10.83 9.24 14.06
C LYS A 226 -9.96 9.82 15.16
#